data_084d4d3977792342ae28044135976b01
#
_entry.id   084d4d3977792342ae28044135976b01
#
_cell.length_a   1.000
_cell.length_b   1.000
_cell.length_c   1.000
_cell.angle_alpha   90.00
_cell.angle_beta   90.00
_cell.angle_gamma   90.00
#
_symmetry.space_group_name_H-M   'P 1'
#
loop_
_entity.id
_entity.type
_entity.pdbx_description
1 polymer ?
#
loop_
_entity_poly.entity_id
_entity_poly.type
_entity_poly.pdbx_seq_one_letter_code
_entity_poly.pdbx_strand_id
1 'polypeptide(L)'
;LFDLSTFGKIRVLGRDSEAILQYISAADIAVPIGKIVYTQWLNEAGGIEADITITRIAEDEFLIVTPAATIRREMSWLKRHIPEQAHCIAVDVTSGEAVIAVMGPHARDILQPVISHSLQDADFTFGTAQTVHIGMAEARAHRISYVGERGWELYVSAEMAEHVFDTVWQSGAHHGLRLAGLHVLDSCRIEKAFRHFGHDISDEDHILEAGLGFAVKLDKTPSQMGHFIGRDAVLRKKDAGLTRRLIQFKLDDPTPLLYHNEPILRDGKIAGYLTSGNYGHHLGAAIGLGYVACTPQESAAEMLASSYQIDVAGQIVSATASLKPLYDPTGEKMRG
;
A
#
# COMPACT_ATOMS: atom_id res chain seq x y z
N LEU A 1 -2.16 17.81 -2.03
CA LEU A 1 -3.16 17.24 -2.95
C LEU A 1 -2.44 16.47 -4.04
N PHE A 2 -2.86 15.24 -4.29
CA PHE A 2 -2.34 14.35 -5.34
C PHE A 2 -3.45 13.99 -6.32
N ASP A 3 -3.12 13.93 -7.59
CA ASP A 3 -3.94 13.26 -8.60
C ASP A 3 -3.51 11.79 -8.69
N LEU A 4 -4.36 10.89 -8.22
CA LEU A 4 -4.16 9.43 -8.24
C LEU A 4 -5.11 8.74 -9.24
N SER A 5 -5.68 9.50 -10.18
CA SER A 5 -6.68 8.99 -11.14
C SER A 5 -6.13 7.88 -12.05
N THR A 6 -4.81 7.77 -12.18
CA THR A 6 -4.16 6.69 -12.95
C THR A 6 -4.20 5.33 -12.25
N PHE A 7 -4.47 5.26 -10.95
CA PHE A 7 -4.62 3.97 -10.27
C PHE A 7 -5.69 3.12 -10.95
N GLY A 8 -5.38 1.85 -11.14
CA GLY A 8 -6.33 0.90 -11.66
C GLY A 8 -7.51 0.70 -10.70
N LYS A 9 -8.72 0.75 -11.23
CA LYS A 9 -9.95 0.55 -10.47
C LYS A 9 -10.77 -0.55 -11.15
N ILE A 10 -10.95 -1.67 -10.44
CA ILE A 10 -11.70 -2.82 -10.93
C ILE A 10 -12.92 -3.00 -10.03
N ARG A 11 -14.12 -2.92 -10.59
CA ARG A 11 -15.35 -3.35 -9.93
C ARG A 11 -15.56 -4.83 -10.11
N VAL A 12 -15.84 -5.53 -9.03
CA VAL A 12 -16.19 -6.97 -9.02
C VAL A 12 -17.59 -7.07 -8.46
N LEU A 13 -18.50 -7.57 -9.30
CA LEU A 13 -19.95 -7.57 -9.03
C LEU A 13 -20.52 -8.97 -9.19
N GLY A 14 -21.48 -9.30 -8.34
CA GLY A 14 -22.27 -10.53 -8.39
C GLY A 14 -22.18 -11.35 -7.11
N ARG A 15 -23.16 -12.20 -6.88
CA ARG A 15 -23.34 -12.96 -5.63
C ARG A 15 -22.15 -13.87 -5.26
N ASP A 16 -21.32 -14.23 -6.25
CA ASP A 16 -20.16 -15.11 -6.02
C ASP A 16 -18.85 -14.31 -5.86
N SER A 17 -18.91 -12.96 -5.90
CA SER A 17 -17.75 -12.07 -5.82
C SER A 17 -16.96 -12.25 -4.53
N GLU A 18 -17.64 -12.30 -3.37
CA GLU A 18 -16.98 -12.48 -2.07
C GLU A 18 -16.21 -13.80 -2.04
N ALA A 19 -16.83 -14.91 -2.45
CA ALA A 19 -16.19 -16.24 -2.41
C ALA A 19 -14.93 -16.31 -3.31
N ILE A 20 -14.98 -15.68 -4.48
CA ILE A 20 -13.85 -15.61 -5.42
C ILE A 20 -12.73 -14.74 -4.84
N LEU A 21 -13.05 -13.53 -4.38
CA LEU A 21 -12.07 -12.63 -3.78
C LEU A 21 -11.47 -13.23 -2.50
N GLN A 22 -12.26 -13.95 -1.70
CA GLN A 22 -11.79 -14.67 -0.52
C GLN A 22 -10.80 -15.78 -0.86
N TYR A 23 -10.99 -16.45 -2.01
CA TYR A 23 -10.09 -17.50 -2.48
C TYR A 23 -8.75 -16.95 -3.00
N ILE A 24 -8.74 -15.81 -3.70
CA ILE A 24 -7.50 -15.28 -4.29
C ILE A 24 -6.74 -14.30 -3.38
N SER A 25 -7.35 -13.78 -2.31
CA SER A 25 -6.73 -12.77 -1.43
C SER A 25 -6.13 -13.40 -0.17
N ALA A 26 -4.97 -12.94 0.26
CA ALA A 26 -4.32 -13.41 1.49
C ALA A 26 -5.03 -12.91 2.77
N ALA A 27 -5.66 -11.73 2.73
CA ALA A 27 -6.47 -11.19 3.82
C ALA A 27 -7.91 -11.74 3.80
N ASP A 28 -8.63 -11.49 4.87
CA ASP A 28 -10.08 -11.77 4.96
C ASP A 28 -10.87 -10.66 4.25
N ILE A 29 -11.67 -11.04 3.25
CA ILE A 29 -12.49 -10.12 2.43
C ILE A 29 -13.96 -10.14 2.88
N ALA A 30 -14.37 -11.09 3.70
CA ALA A 30 -15.70 -11.15 4.28
C ALA A 30 -15.86 -10.11 5.39
N VAL A 31 -15.91 -8.85 5.01
CA VAL A 31 -15.94 -7.68 5.90
C VAL A 31 -17.22 -6.86 5.71
N PRO A 32 -17.61 -6.02 6.67
CA PRO A 32 -18.75 -5.11 6.52
C PRO A 32 -18.62 -4.17 5.30
N ILE A 33 -19.75 -3.73 4.77
CA ILE A 33 -19.82 -2.69 3.72
C ILE A 33 -19.12 -1.43 4.22
N GLY A 34 -18.37 -0.80 3.34
CA GLY A 34 -17.53 0.37 3.64
C GLY A 34 -16.15 0.02 4.22
N LYS A 35 -15.85 -1.24 4.53
CA LYS A 35 -14.51 -1.63 5.00
C LYS A 35 -13.54 -1.73 3.84
N ILE A 36 -12.33 -1.17 4.03
CA ILE A 36 -11.19 -1.27 3.13
C ILE A 36 -10.22 -2.31 3.69
N VAL A 37 -9.83 -3.27 2.88
CA VAL A 37 -8.87 -4.33 3.21
C VAL A 37 -7.63 -4.16 2.34
N TYR A 38 -6.47 -3.97 2.96
CA TYR A 38 -5.18 -4.07 2.29
C TYR A 38 -4.79 -5.54 2.21
N THR A 39 -4.51 -6.03 1.03
CA THR A 39 -4.23 -7.45 0.79
C THR A 39 -3.30 -7.66 -0.40
N GLN A 40 -2.68 -8.83 -0.43
CA GLN A 40 -1.93 -9.33 -1.59
C GLN A 40 -2.66 -10.54 -2.19
N TRP A 41 -2.57 -10.69 -3.50
CA TRP A 41 -2.77 -11.96 -4.16
C TRP A 41 -1.44 -12.67 -4.26
N LEU A 42 -1.43 -13.97 -4.05
CA LEU A 42 -0.22 -14.78 -4.04
C LEU A 42 -0.28 -15.84 -5.11
N ASN A 43 0.89 -16.20 -5.64
CA ASN A 43 1.04 -17.43 -6.40
C ASN A 43 1.19 -18.66 -5.48
N GLU A 44 1.23 -19.85 -6.05
CA GLU A 44 1.34 -21.11 -5.30
C GLU A 44 2.66 -21.25 -4.51
N ALA A 45 3.69 -20.49 -4.88
CA ALA A 45 4.97 -20.43 -4.17
C ALA A 45 4.99 -19.40 -3.03
N GLY A 46 3.92 -18.60 -2.86
CA GLY A 46 3.82 -17.54 -1.85
C GLY A 46 4.43 -16.21 -2.30
N GLY A 47 4.78 -16.08 -3.59
CA GLY A 47 5.19 -14.82 -4.20
C GLY A 47 4.00 -13.89 -4.44
N ILE A 48 4.26 -12.58 -4.46
CA ILE A 48 3.24 -11.53 -4.49
C ILE A 48 2.82 -11.24 -5.93
N GLU A 49 1.63 -11.66 -6.34
CA GLU A 49 1.07 -11.39 -7.67
C GLU A 49 0.43 -10.01 -7.78
N ALA A 50 -0.16 -9.52 -6.70
CA ALA A 50 -0.75 -8.19 -6.63
C ALA A 50 -0.65 -7.61 -5.22
N ASP A 51 -0.51 -6.29 -5.14
CA ASP A 51 -0.50 -5.51 -3.90
C ASP A 51 -1.59 -4.43 -4.01
N ILE A 52 -2.72 -4.64 -3.33
CA ILE A 52 -3.98 -3.97 -3.62
C ILE A 52 -4.76 -3.61 -2.37
N THR A 53 -5.73 -2.71 -2.54
CA THR A 53 -6.82 -2.56 -1.59
C THR A 53 -8.12 -3.06 -2.19
N ILE A 54 -8.95 -3.71 -1.37
CA ILE A 54 -10.29 -4.15 -1.71
C ILE A 54 -11.28 -3.49 -0.77
N THR A 55 -12.24 -2.76 -1.32
CA THR A 55 -13.30 -2.10 -0.55
C THR A 55 -14.62 -2.81 -0.85
N ARG A 56 -15.33 -3.28 0.19
CA ARG A 56 -16.71 -3.76 0.01
C ARG A 56 -17.64 -2.57 -0.12
N ILE A 57 -18.22 -2.37 -1.31
CA ILE A 57 -19.09 -1.23 -1.60
C ILE A 57 -20.55 -1.56 -1.30
N ALA A 58 -20.98 -2.76 -1.63
CA ALA A 58 -22.32 -3.28 -1.39
C ALA A 58 -22.23 -4.77 -1.01
N GLU A 59 -23.37 -5.41 -0.80
CA GLU A 59 -23.43 -6.83 -0.43
C GLU A 59 -22.66 -7.72 -1.41
N ASP A 60 -22.86 -7.51 -2.72
CA ASP A 60 -22.27 -8.27 -3.81
C ASP A 60 -21.38 -7.40 -4.72
N GLU A 61 -20.81 -6.32 -4.19
CA GLU A 61 -19.99 -5.41 -4.96
C GLU A 61 -18.72 -4.99 -4.21
N PHE A 62 -17.59 -5.11 -4.89
CA PHE A 62 -16.26 -4.76 -4.38
C PHE A 62 -15.53 -3.84 -5.37
N LEU A 63 -14.76 -2.89 -4.84
CA LEU A 63 -13.82 -2.09 -5.60
C LEU A 63 -12.39 -2.52 -5.25
N ILE A 64 -11.63 -2.92 -6.25
CA ILE A 64 -10.20 -3.18 -6.15
C ILE A 64 -9.47 -1.95 -6.67
N VAL A 65 -8.50 -1.47 -5.90
CA VAL A 65 -7.58 -0.41 -6.34
C VAL A 65 -6.17 -0.96 -6.39
N THR A 66 -5.49 -0.69 -7.50
CA THR A 66 -4.22 -1.30 -7.86
C THR A 66 -3.28 -0.28 -8.53
N PRO A 67 -1.95 -0.50 -8.55
CA PRO A 67 -1.04 0.37 -9.29
C PRO A 67 -1.39 0.44 -10.78
N ALA A 68 -1.23 1.62 -11.39
CA ALA A 68 -1.56 1.85 -12.79
C ALA A 68 -0.86 0.89 -13.77
N ALA A 69 0.40 0.53 -13.46
CA ALA A 69 1.22 -0.29 -14.34
C ALA A 69 0.77 -1.76 -14.40
N THR A 70 0.04 -2.25 -13.41
CA THR A 70 -0.26 -3.67 -13.23
C THR A 70 -1.71 -4.05 -13.47
N ILE A 71 -2.60 -3.09 -13.72
CA ILE A 71 -4.04 -3.32 -13.88
C ILE A 71 -4.40 -4.44 -14.87
N ARG A 72 -3.68 -4.53 -15.99
CA ARG A 72 -3.94 -5.57 -17.02
C ARG A 72 -3.55 -6.95 -16.51
N ARG A 73 -2.43 -7.06 -15.78
CA ARG A 73 -1.96 -8.29 -15.16
C ARG A 73 -2.97 -8.77 -14.13
N GLU A 74 -3.42 -7.89 -13.25
CA GLU A 74 -4.32 -8.21 -12.16
C GLU A 74 -5.73 -8.51 -12.65
N MET A 75 -6.21 -7.78 -13.67
CA MET A 75 -7.47 -8.13 -14.35
C MET A 75 -7.39 -9.52 -14.98
N SER A 76 -6.25 -9.88 -15.60
CA SER A 76 -6.04 -11.20 -16.18
C SER A 76 -5.98 -12.29 -15.09
N TRP A 77 -5.31 -12.00 -13.96
CA TRP A 77 -5.26 -12.89 -12.80
C TRP A 77 -6.65 -13.14 -12.24
N LEU A 78 -7.40 -12.09 -11.98
CA LEU A 78 -8.77 -12.16 -11.47
C LEU A 78 -9.68 -12.98 -12.41
N LYS A 79 -9.68 -12.68 -13.71
CA LYS A 79 -10.51 -13.38 -14.69
C LYS A 79 -10.22 -14.87 -14.79
N ARG A 80 -8.96 -15.28 -14.62
CA ARG A 80 -8.58 -16.72 -14.62
C ARG A 80 -9.14 -17.48 -13.42
N HIS A 81 -9.43 -16.80 -12.33
CA HIS A 81 -9.95 -17.40 -11.11
C HIS A 81 -11.47 -17.23 -10.94
N ILE A 82 -12.17 -16.62 -11.90
CA ILE A 82 -13.62 -16.60 -11.96
C ILE A 82 -14.08 -17.84 -12.69
N PRO A 83 -14.75 -18.82 -12.03
CA PRO A 83 -15.30 -19.99 -12.71
C PRO A 83 -16.32 -19.60 -13.76
N GLU A 84 -16.40 -20.34 -14.87
CA GLU A 84 -17.29 -20.03 -16.00
C GLU A 84 -18.77 -19.93 -15.59
N GLN A 85 -19.19 -20.76 -14.62
CA GLN A 85 -20.56 -20.79 -14.12
C GLN A 85 -20.84 -19.78 -12.99
N ALA A 86 -19.81 -19.03 -12.53
CA ALA A 86 -19.97 -18.09 -11.42
C ALA A 86 -20.76 -16.84 -11.84
N HIS A 87 -21.65 -16.40 -10.97
CA HIS A 87 -22.28 -15.09 -11.09
C HIS A 87 -21.37 -13.99 -10.56
N CYS A 88 -20.30 -13.73 -11.30
CA CYS A 88 -19.29 -12.74 -10.95
C CYS A 88 -18.73 -12.12 -12.23
N ILE A 89 -18.69 -10.79 -12.29
CA ILE A 89 -18.08 -10.05 -13.38
C ILE A 89 -17.03 -9.08 -12.81
N ALA A 90 -15.94 -8.89 -13.54
CA ALA A 90 -14.92 -7.90 -13.26
C ALA A 90 -14.87 -6.87 -14.37
N VAL A 91 -15.00 -5.59 -14.02
CA VAL A 91 -15.06 -4.46 -14.96
C VAL A 91 -13.99 -3.45 -14.60
N ASP A 92 -13.15 -3.08 -15.56
CA ASP A 92 -12.22 -1.97 -15.44
C ASP A 92 -12.99 -0.64 -15.53
N VAL A 93 -13.04 0.11 -14.44
CA VAL A 93 -13.69 1.41 -14.35
C VAL A 93 -12.69 2.57 -14.21
N THR A 94 -11.42 2.32 -14.48
CA THR A 94 -10.31 3.28 -14.28
C THR A 94 -10.59 4.62 -14.92
N SER A 95 -11.05 4.64 -16.17
CA SER A 95 -11.32 5.89 -16.89
C SER A 95 -12.62 6.59 -16.47
N GLY A 96 -13.51 5.88 -15.79
CA GLY A 96 -14.80 6.43 -15.34
C GLY A 96 -14.73 7.13 -13.99
N GLU A 97 -13.70 6.90 -13.21
CA GLU A 97 -13.54 7.47 -11.87
C GLU A 97 -12.18 8.18 -11.73
N ALA A 98 -12.20 9.45 -11.37
CA ALA A 98 -11.01 10.18 -10.92
C ALA A 98 -10.75 9.91 -9.43
N VAL A 99 -9.49 10.06 -9.00
CA VAL A 99 -9.08 9.94 -7.60
C VAL A 99 -8.27 11.16 -7.20
N ILE A 100 -8.84 11.98 -6.35
CA ILE A 100 -8.19 13.17 -5.78
C ILE A 100 -7.85 12.87 -4.33
N ALA A 101 -6.55 12.82 -3.99
CA ALA A 101 -6.13 12.53 -2.63
C ALA A 101 -5.69 13.80 -1.90
N VAL A 102 -6.23 14.00 -0.71
CA VAL A 102 -5.84 15.09 0.21
C VAL A 102 -5.21 14.45 1.43
N MET A 103 -3.90 14.61 1.57
CA MET A 103 -3.10 13.98 2.61
C MET A 103 -2.18 15.00 3.27
N GLY A 104 -2.07 14.94 4.58
CA GLY A 104 -1.25 15.82 5.39
C GLY A 104 -1.92 16.18 6.72
N PRO A 105 -1.20 16.86 7.64
CA PRO A 105 -1.72 17.18 8.98
C PRO A 105 -3.01 18.01 8.95
N HIS A 106 -3.19 18.87 7.92
CA HIS A 106 -4.38 19.71 7.74
C HIS A 106 -5.45 19.12 6.80
N ALA A 107 -5.34 17.84 6.39
CA ALA A 107 -6.28 17.24 5.45
C ALA A 107 -7.74 17.33 5.93
N ARG A 108 -7.98 17.11 7.24
CA ARG A 108 -9.32 17.25 7.84
C ARG A 108 -9.82 18.70 7.79
N ASP A 109 -8.97 19.66 8.15
CA ASP A 109 -9.34 21.08 8.20
C ASP A 109 -9.72 21.60 6.80
N ILE A 110 -9.05 21.08 5.77
CA ILE A 110 -9.32 21.39 4.37
C ILE A 110 -10.63 20.75 3.88
N LEU A 111 -10.87 19.49 4.21
CA LEU A 111 -11.99 18.74 3.66
C LEU A 111 -13.30 18.96 4.43
N GLN A 112 -13.26 19.15 5.76
CA GLN A 112 -14.47 19.26 6.57
C GLN A 112 -15.41 20.39 6.15
N PRO A 113 -14.93 21.60 5.74
CA PRO A 113 -15.82 22.67 5.30
C PRO A 113 -16.58 22.37 4.00
N VAL A 114 -16.07 21.47 3.17
CA VAL A 114 -16.63 21.15 1.84
C VAL A 114 -17.26 19.77 1.75
N ILE A 115 -17.15 18.96 2.80
CA ILE A 115 -17.78 17.65 2.91
C ILE A 115 -18.93 17.69 3.92
N SER A 116 -20.09 17.20 3.52
CA SER A 116 -21.32 17.22 4.33
C SER A 116 -21.31 16.24 5.52
N HIS A 117 -20.39 15.26 5.54
CA HIS A 117 -20.26 14.26 6.59
C HIS A 117 -19.17 14.63 7.60
N SER A 118 -19.30 14.16 8.84
CA SER A 118 -18.25 14.32 9.85
C SER A 118 -17.00 13.53 9.45
N LEU A 119 -15.84 14.21 9.45
CA LEU A 119 -14.54 13.61 9.22
C LEU A 119 -13.78 13.34 10.54
N GLN A 120 -14.49 13.39 11.69
CA GLN A 120 -13.89 13.04 12.97
C GLN A 120 -13.54 11.56 13.02
N ASP A 121 -12.53 11.21 13.81
CA ASP A 121 -11.99 9.83 13.87
C ASP A 121 -13.02 8.81 14.36
N ALA A 122 -13.95 9.23 15.23
CA ALA A 122 -15.03 8.39 15.72
C ALA A 122 -16.10 8.08 14.65
N ASP A 123 -16.33 9.03 13.74
CA ASP A 123 -17.40 8.94 12.72
C ASP A 123 -16.87 8.35 11.41
N PHE A 124 -15.58 8.57 11.13
CA PHE A 124 -14.93 8.09 9.92
C PHE A 124 -13.59 7.45 10.27
N THR A 125 -13.61 6.19 10.65
CA THR A 125 -12.42 5.45 11.11
C THR A 125 -11.47 5.12 9.96
N PHE A 126 -10.16 5.03 10.26
CA PHE A 126 -9.15 4.62 9.29
C PHE A 126 -9.44 3.22 8.72
N GLY A 127 -9.23 3.06 7.42
CA GLY A 127 -9.52 1.82 6.69
C GLY A 127 -11.00 1.63 6.40
N THR A 128 -11.76 2.73 6.29
CA THR A 128 -13.16 2.70 5.84
C THR A 128 -13.42 3.67 4.71
N ALA A 129 -14.49 3.42 3.97
CA ALA A 129 -15.00 4.24 2.89
C ALA A 129 -16.44 4.65 3.19
N GLN A 130 -16.78 5.90 2.86
CA GLN A 130 -18.14 6.44 2.98
C GLN A 130 -18.49 7.24 1.72
N THR A 131 -19.75 7.22 1.34
CA THR A 131 -20.28 8.13 0.33
C THR A 131 -20.48 9.52 0.96
N VAL A 132 -19.95 10.54 0.33
CA VAL A 132 -19.98 11.93 0.78
C VAL A 132 -20.38 12.85 -0.36
N HIS A 133 -20.83 14.07 -0.05
CA HIS A 133 -21.07 15.10 -1.05
C HIS A 133 -20.02 16.21 -0.90
N ILE A 134 -19.46 16.63 -2.04
CA ILE A 134 -18.48 17.70 -2.16
C ILE A 134 -19.03 18.69 -3.19
N GLY A 135 -19.58 19.82 -2.73
CA GLY A 135 -20.33 20.71 -3.60
C GLY A 135 -21.51 19.98 -4.25
N MET A 136 -21.52 19.90 -5.58
CA MET A 136 -22.56 19.20 -6.36
C MET A 136 -22.21 17.73 -6.64
N ALA A 137 -21.00 17.30 -6.32
CA ALA A 137 -20.52 15.94 -6.62
C ALA A 137 -20.84 14.98 -5.49
N GLU A 138 -21.33 13.78 -5.83
CA GLU A 138 -21.24 12.62 -4.97
C GLU A 138 -19.86 11.98 -5.17
N ALA A 139 -19.19 11.67 -4.08
CA ALA A 139 -17.88 11.03 -4.08
C ALA A 139 -17.85 9.90 -3.05
N ARG A 140 -17.03 8.89 -3.28
CA ARG A 140 -16.70 7.91 -2.27
C ARG A 140 -15.35 8.29 -1.66
N ALA A 141 -15.36 8.68 -0.39
CA ALA A 141 -14.15 9.02 0.35
C ALA A 141 -13.59 7.76 1.02
N HIS A 142 -12.33 7.44 0.76
CA HIS A 142 -11.58 6.37 1.41
C HIS A 142 -10.62 6.97 2.43
N ARG A 143 -10.76 6.64 3.71
CA ARG A 143 -9.83 7.08 4.73
C ARG A 143 -8.64 6.14 4.81
N ILE A 144 -7.70 6.34 3.93
CA ILE A 144 -6.42 5.64 3.83
C ILE A 144 -5.31 6.63 3.48
N SER A 145 -4.06 6.20 3.57
CA SER A 145 -2.92 7.03 3.22
C SER A 145 -1.75 6.19 2.73
N TYR A 146 -1.13 6.61 1.64
CA TYR A 146 0.13 6.04 1.15
C TYR A 146 1.34 6.95 1.45
N VAL A 147 1.12 8.10 2.07
CA VAL A 147 2.18 9.05 2.46
C VAL A 147 2.45 9.08 3.97
N GLY A 148 1.71 8.28 4.75
CA GLY A 148 1.91 8.18 6.19
C GLY A 148 1.34 9.32 7.03
N GLU A 149 0.58 10.23 6.43
CA GLU A 149 -0.15 11.30 7.09
C GLU A 149 -1.66 11.02 7.05
N ARG A 150 -2.43 11.75 7.87
CA ARG A 150 -3.90 11.74 7.77
C ARG A 150 -4.33 12.10 6.37
N GLY A 151 -5.34 11.41 5.84
CA GLY A 151 -5.82 11.73 4.50
C GLY A 151 -7.04 10.95 4.07
N TRP A 152 -7.56 11.40 2.95
CA TRP A 152 -8.66 10.76 2.22
C TRP A 152 -8.36 10.74 0.73
N GLU A 153 -8.69 9.64 0.09
CA GLU A 153 -8.79 9.52 -1.35
C GLU A 153 -10.26 9.68 -1.75
N LEU A 154 -10.53 10.64 -2.61
CA LEU A 154 -11.88 11.00 -3.07
C LEU A 154 -12.07 10.42 -4.48
N TYR A 155 -12.86 9.36 -4.56
CA TYR A 155 -13.25 8.70 -5.80
C TYR A 155 -14.51 9.37 -6.32
N VAL A 156 -14.45 9.97 -7.48
CA VAL A 156 -15.51 10.75 -8.09
C VAL A 156 -15.63 10.41 -9.57
N SER A 157 -16.84 10.55 -10.13
CA SER A 157 -17.02 10.39 -11.57
C SER A 157 -16.11 11.36 -12.34
N ALA A 158 -15.56 10.92 -13.48
CA ALA A 158 -14.55 11.68 -14.22
C ALA A 158 -15.04 13.08 -14.62
N GLU A 159 -16.34 13.24 -14.95
CA GLU A 159 -16.95 14.52 -15.31
C GLU A 159 -17.05 15.51 -14.15
N MET A 160 -16.97 15.04 -12.90
CA MET A 160 -17.01 15.89 -11.71
C MET A 160 -15.63 16.17 -11.12
N ALA A 161 -14.57 15.63 -11.71
CA ALA A 161 -13.20 15.72 -11.18
C ALA A 161 -12.72 17.17 -11.03
N GLU A 162 -12.93 18.01 -12.04
CA GLU A 162 -12.55 19.44 -12.01
C GLU A 162 -13.31 20.18 -10.91
N HIS A 163 -14.62 19.95 -10.80
CA HIS A 163 -15.44 20.57 -9.75
C HIS A 163 -14.94 20.20 -8.34
N VAL A 164 -14.63 18.93 -8.10
CA VAL A 164 -14.11 18.48 -6.79
C VAL A 164 -12.72 19.04 -6.54
N PHE A 165 -11.85 19.03 -7.55
CA PHE A 165 -10.52 19.62 -7.46
C PHE A 165 -10.59 21.10 -7.06
N ASP A 166 -11.38 21.92 -7.77
CA ASP A 166 -11.52 23.35 -7.52
C ASP A 166 -12.10 23.63 -6.14
N THR A 167 -13.12 22.86 -5.74
CA THR A 167 -13.76 23.00 -4.43
C THR A 167 -12.75 22.74 -3.30
N VAL A 168 -11.97 21.66 -3.40
CA VAL A 168 -10.93 21.31 -2.42
C VAL A 168 -9.77 22.30 -2.46
N TRP A 169 -9.35 22.72 -3.66
CA TRP A 169 -8.26 23.68 -3.83
C TRP A 169 -8.58 25.03 -3.18
N GLN A 170 -9.78 25.54 -3.39
CA GLN A 170 -10.24 26.79 -2.78
C GLN A 170 -10.32 26.67 -1.24
N SER A 171 -10.85 25.56 -0.72
CA SER A 171 -10.89 25.30 0.72
C SER A 171 -9.48 25.22 1.34
N GLY A 172 -8.51 24.65 0.61
CA GLY A 172 -7.14 24.49 1.06
C GLY A 172 -6.26 25.75 1.02
N ALA A 173 -6.73 26.85 0.42
CA ALA A 173 -5.93 28.05 0.17
C ALA A 173 -5.28 28.62 1.44
N HIS A 174 -6.02 28.66 2.54
CA HIS A 174 -5.54 29.19 3.84
C HIS A 174 -4.83 28.15 4.72
N HIS A 175 -4.84 26.88 4.33
CA HIS A 175 -4.22 25.77 5.05
C HIS A 175 -2.87 25.33 4.43
N GLY A 176 -2.36 26.10 3.46
CA GLY A 176 -1.09 25.82 2.81
C GLY A 176 -1.13 24.58 1.91
N LEU A 177 -2.31 24.22 1.36
CA LEU A 177 -2.45 23.14 0.38
C LEU A 177 -1.48 23.34 -0.79
N ARG A 178 -0.81 22.28 -1.21
CA ARG A 178 0.10 22.27 -2.36
C ARG A 178 -0.23 21.09 -3.26
N LEU A 179 0.00 21.28 -4.56
CA LEU A 179 -0.01 20.16 -5.53
C LEU A 179 1.26 19.35 -5.34
N ALA A 180 1.11 18.04 -5.31
CA ALA A 180 2.21 17.10 -5.15
C ALA A 180 2.11 15.99 -6.19
N GLY A 181 3.24 15.61 -6.76
CA GLY A 181 3.33 14.55 -7.76
C GLY A 181 3.88 13.25 -7.17
N LEU A 182 4.09 12.26 -8.06
CA LEU A 182 4.51 10.91 -7.68
C LEU A 182 5.88 10.87 -6.97
N HIS A 183 6.80 11.79 -7.26
CA HIS A 183 8.09 11.84 -6.56
C HIS A 183 7.94 12.18 -5.08
N VAL A 184 7.01 13.08 -4.73
CA VAL A 184 6.69 13.39 -3.32
C VAL A 184 6.03 12.18 -2.66
N LEU A 185 5.10 11.54 -3.34
CA LEU A 185 4.43 10.33 -2.86
C LEU A 185 5.45 9.22 -2.58
N ASP A 186 6.42 9.01 -3.50
CA ASP A 186 7.47 8.01 -3.35
C ASP A 186 8.39 8.30 -2.15
N SER A 187 8.85 9.55 -1.98
CA SER A 187 9.61 9.96 -0.80
C SER A 187 8.85 9.65 0.50
N CYS A 188 7.61 10.10 0.59
CA CYS A 188 6.79 9.91 1.80
C CYS A 188 6.49 8.43 2.10
N ARG A 189 6.18 7.61 1.06
CA ARG A 189 5.90 6.18 1.28
C ARG A 189 7.13 5.43 1.81
N ILE A 190 8.36 5.78 1.34
CA ILE A 190 9.59 5.15 1.82
C ILE A 190 9.84 5.51 3.29
N GLU A 191 9.56 6.74 3.72
CA GLU A 191 9.65 7.12 5.14
C GLU A 191 8.79 6.21 6.05
N LYS A 192 7.63 5.76 5.54
CA LYS A 192 6.73 4.81 6.21
C LYS A 192 7.07 3.36 5.94
N ALA A 193 8.14 3.08 5.21
CA ALA A 193 8.48 1.74 4.74
C ALA A 193 7.31 1.04 4.00
N PHE A 194 6.44 1.79 3.31
CA PHE A 194 5.41 1.22 2.44
C PHE A 194 6.06 0.70 1.16
N ARG A 195 5.66 -0.51 0.77
CA ARG A 195 6.22 -1.21 -0.39
C ARG A 195 5.60 -0.66 -1.68
N HIS A 196 6.38 -0.71 -2.74
CA HIS A 196 5.94 -0.40 -4.09
C HIS A 196 6.07 -1.65 -4.95
N PHE A 197 4.95 -2.11 -5.52
CA PHE A 197 4.95 -3.26 -6.41
C PHE A 197 5.73 -2.96 -7.69
N GLY A 198 6.63 -3.86 -8.07
CA GLY A 198 7.56 -3.70 -9.18
C GLY A 198 8.90 -3.07 -8.80
N HIS A 199 9.07 -2.62 -7.54
CA HIS A 199 10.34 -2.15 -6.98
C HIS A 199 10.73 -2.98 -5.76
N ASP A 200 9.95 -2.90 -4.68
CA ASP A 200 10.25 -3.58 -3.41
C ASP A 200 9.67 -4.99 -3.34
N ILE A 201 8.64 -5.26 -4.11
CA ILE A 201 7.90 -6.52 -4.13
C ILE A 201 7.46 -6.89 -5.53
N SER A 202 7.49 -8.19 -5.81
CA SER A 202 7.09 -8.82 -7.08
C SER A 202 6.63 -10.26 -6.85
N ASP A 203 6.29 -10.97 -7.91
CA ASP A 203 5.92 -12.39 -7.87
C ASP A 203 7.08 -13.34 -7.47
N GLU A 204 8.30 -12.84 -7.45
CA GLU A 204 9.49 -13.55 -6.95
C GLU A 204 9.73 -13.34 -5.44
N ASP A 205 9.03 -12.36 -4.83
CA ASP A 205 9.22 -11.99 -3.43
C ASP A 205 8.19 -12.67 -2.54
N HIS A 206 8.65 -13.46 -1.58
CA HIS A 206 7.75 -14.12 -0.64
C HIS A 206 7.17 -13.13 0.36
N ILE A 207 5.85 -13.17 0.57
CA ILE A 207 5.10 -12.20 1.39
C ILE A 207 5.67 -12.02 2.81
N LEU A 208 6.18 -13.08 3.44
CA LEU A 208 6.78 -12.99 4.78
C LEU A 208 8.16 -12.30 4.76
N GLU A 209 8.96 -12.51 3.72
CA GLU A 209 10.27 -11.86 3.53
C GLU A 209 10.11 -10.37 3.24
N ALA A 210 9.03 -10.00 2.53
CA ALA A 210 8.63 -8.62 2.30
C ALA A 210 8.09 -7.90 3.55
N GLY A 211 7.95 -8.62 4.68
CA GLY A 211 7.41 -8.04 5.93
C GLY A 211 5.92 -7.73 5.88
N LEU A 212 5.16 -8.40 5.02
CA LEU A 212 3.71 -8.22 4.83
C LEU A 212 2.87 -9.29 5.52
N GLY A 213 3.47 -10.07 6.41
CA GLY A 213 2.77 -11.13 7.15
C GLY A 213 1.55 -10.66 7.96
N PHE A 214 1.50 -9.37 8.32
CA PHE A 214 0.34 -8.78 9.02
C PHE A 214 -0.94 -8.74 8.17
N ALA A 215 -0.79 -8.72 6.85
CA ALA A 215 -1.90 -8.73 5.89
C ALA A 215 -2.40 -10.15 5.56
N VAL A 216 -1.71 -11.20 6.05
CA VAL A 216 -2.09 -12.59 5.81
C VAL A 216 -2.98 -13.10 6.93
N LYS A 217 -4.16 -13.61 6.58
CA LYS A 217 -5.12 -14.26 7.50
C LYS A 217 -5.16 -15.75 7.28
N LEU A 218 -4.22 -16.46 7.92
CA LEU A 218 -4.09 -17.93 7.80
C LEU A 218 -5.29 -18.69 8.36
N ASP A 219 -5.97 -18.09 9.34
CA ASP A 219 -7.12 -18.63 10.10
C ASP A 219 -8.48 -18.17 9.57
N LYS A 220 -8.52 -17.40 8.46
CA LYS A 220 -9.78 -16.98 7.87
C LYS A 220 -10.59 -18.18 7.37
N THR A 221 -11.92 -18.04 7.39
CA THR A 221 -12.82 -19.07 6.87
C THR A 221 -12.52 -19.32 5.38
N PRO A 222 -12.28 -20.58 4.98
CA PRO A 222 -12.11 -20.92 3.58
C PRO A 222 -13.37 -20.55 2.78
N SER A 223 -13.17 -20.13 1.52
CA SER A 223 -14.30 -19.98 0.59
C SER A 223 -14.80 -21.36 0.15
N GLN A 224 -15.91 -21.39 -0.61
CA GLN A 224 -16.38 -22.60 -1.25
C GLN A 224 -15.35 -23.22 -2.22
N MET A 225 -14.39 -22.41 -2.68
CA MET A 225 -13.27 -22.82 -3.55
C MET A 225 -12.07 -23.37 -2.76
N GLY A 226 -12.10 -23.30 -1.42
CA GLY A 226 -11.01 -23.73 -0.55
C GLY A 226 -10.28 -22.58 0.15
N HIS A 227 -9.09 -22.89 0.68
CA HIS A 227 -8.19 -21.90 1.24
C HIS A 227 -7.59 -21.01 0.16
N PHE A 228 -7.12 -19.82 0.55
CA PHE A 228 -6.55 -18.88 -0.42
C PHE A 228 -5.26 -19.41 -1.07
N ILE A 229 -5.04 -18.99 -2.31
CA ILE A 229 -3.87 -19.36 -3.12
C ILE A 229 -2.60 -18.93 -2.40
N GLY A 230 -1.58 -19.84 -2.33
CA GLY A 230 -0.31 -19.57 -1.67
C GLY A 230 -0.29 -19.85 -0.17
N ARG A 231 -1.43 -20.15 0.48
CA ARG A 231 -1.50 -20.39 1.94
C ARG A 231 -0.49 -21.43 2.41
N ASP A 232 -0.41 -22.56 1.74
CA ASP A 232 0.48 -23.65 2.14
C ASP A 232 1.97 -23.29 1.96
N ALA A 233 2.30 -22.46 0.98
CA ALA A 233 3.65 -21.92 0.83
C ALA A 233 3.99 -20.96 1.99
N VAL A 234 3.02 -20.12 2.42
CA VAL A 234 3.21 -19.25 3.58
C VAL A 234 3.44 -20.06 4.85
N LEU A 235 2.68 -21.13 5.06
CA LEU A 235 2.87 -22.04 6.21
C LEU A 235 4.25 -22.70 6.17
N ARG A 236 4.64 -23.29 5.04
CA ARG A 236 5.97 -23.91 4.88
C ARG A 236 7.09 -22.91 5.15
N LYS A 237 6.98 -21.69 4.63
CA LYS A 237 8.01 -20.65 4.84
C LYS A 237 8.08 -20.19 6.29
N LYS A 238 6.92 -20.10 6.97
CA LYS A 238 6.86 -19.79 8.40
C LYS A 238 7.59 -20.82 9.25
N ASP A 239 7.41 -22.10 8.93
CA ASP A 239 8.06 -23.21 9.64
C ASP A 239 9.56 -23.33 9.31
N ALA A 240 9.94 -23.13 8.05
CA ALA A 240 11.33 -23.19 7.59
C ALA A 240 12.17 -21.98 8.02
N GLY A 241 11.56 -20.85 8.31
CA GLY A 241 12.22 -19.57 8.57
C GLY A 241 12.53 -18.76 7.31
N LEU A 242 12.94 -17.51 7.51
CA LEU A 242 13.22 -16.58 6.42
C LEU A 242 14.69 -16.65 6.03
N THR A 243 14.98 -16.48 4.75
CA THR A 243 16.34 -16.45 4.19
C THR A 243 16.80 -15.04 3.82
N ARG A 244 15.87 -14.09 3.78
CA ARG A 244 16.13 -12.65 3.63
C ARG A 244 14.99 -11.86 4.29
N ARG A 245 15.22 -10.58 4.55
CA ARG A 245 14.20 -9.65 5.08
C ARG A 245 14.31 -8.32 4.38
N LEU A 246 13.18 -7.71 4.08
CA LEU A 246 13.11 -6.32 3.65
C LEU A 246 13.31 -5.41 4.86
N ILE A 247 14.30 -4.53 4.78
CA ILE A 247 14.72 -3.62 5.84
C ILE A 247 14.67 -2.19 5.32
N GLN A 248 14.31 -1.24 6.18
CA GLN A 248 14.45 0.18 5.91
C GLN A 248 15.80 0.67 6.41
N PHE A 249 16.46 1.52 5.61
CA PHE A 249 17.73 2.15 5.91
C PHE A 249 17.61 3.66 5.88
N LYS A 250 18.35 4.33 6.78
CA LYS A 250 18.59 5.77 6.76
C LYS A 250 20.09 5.99 6.80
N LEU A 251 20.62 6.76 5.86
CA LEU A 251 22.04 7.14 5.87
C LEU A 251 22.33 8.05 7.05
N ASP A 252 23.49 7.83 7.70
CA ASP A 252 23.95 8.69 8.80
C ASP A 252 24.51 10.02 8.27
N ASP A 253 25.12 10.02 7.07
CA ASP A 253 25.45 11.24 6.32
C ASP A 253 24.23 11.64 5.47
N PRO A 254 23.64 12.82 5.65
CA PRO A 254 22.48 13.26 4.89
C PRO A 254 22.77 13.71 3.45
N THR A 255 24.05 13.80 3.07
CA THR A 255 24.47 14.40 1.79
C THR A 255 24.22 13.48 0.57
N PRO A 256 24.62 12.19 0.59
CA PRO A 256 24.41 11.32 -0.56
C PRO A 256 22.93 10.99 -0.76
N LEU A 257 22.51 10.89 -2.03
CA LEU A 257 21.16 10.45 -2.40
C LEU A 257 21.15 8.95 -2.69
N LEU A 258 20.05 8.30 -2.37
CA LEU A 258 19.75 6.92 -2.72
C LEU A 258 18.70 6.86 -3.80
N TYR A 259 18.83 5.89 -4.70
CA TYR A 259 17.85 5.60 -5.75
C TYR A 259 17.34 4.16 -5.64
N HIS A 260 18.13 3.20 -6.09
CA HIS A 260 17.91 1.77 -6.03
C HIS A 260 19.15 1.03 -6.55
N ASN A 261 19.27 -0.25 -6.23
CA ASN A 261 20.38 -1.12 -6.58
C ASN A 261 21.73 -0.79 -5.90
N GLU A 262 21.80 0.16 -4.98
CA GLU A 262 22.99 0.36 -4.16
C GLU A 262 23.23 -0.89 -3.32
N PRO A 263 24.48 -1.43 -3.30
CA PRO A 263 24.84 -2.57 -2.47
C PRO A 263 24.69 -2.26 -0.98
N ILE A 264 24.09 -3.17 -0.24
CA ILE A 264 24.00 -3.14 1.22
C ILE A 264 25.14 -4.00 1.77
N LEU A 265 26.00 -3.41 2.58
CA LEU A 265 27.01 -4.12 3.32
C LEU A 265 26.51 -4.35 4.76
N ARG A 266 26.68 -5.59 5.22
CA ARG A 266 26.45 -6.01 6.58
C ARG A 266 27.75 -6.56 7.15
N ASP A 267 28.25 -5.94 8.22
CA ASP A 267 29.54 -6.28 8.83
C ASP A 267 30.70 -6.33 7.80
N GLY A 268 30.71 -5.34 6.87
CA GLY A 268 31.71 -5.18 5.82
C GLY A 268 31.59 -6.13 4.62
N LYS A 269 30.52 -6.94 4.53
CA LYS A 269 30.27 -7.86 3.42
C LYS A 269 28.96 -7.52 2.71
N ILE A 270 28.94 -7.65 1.38
CA ILE A 270 27.70 -7.47 0.60
C ILE A 270 26.68 -8.51 1.08
N ALA A 271 25.51 -8.06 1.50
CA ALA A 271 24.42 -8.86 2.03
C ALA A 271 23.10 -8.66 1.27
N GLY A 272 23.06 -7.75 0.32
CA GLY A 272 21.88 -7.44 -0.49
C GLY A 272 22.04 -6.15 -1.25
N TYR A 273 20.91 -5.59 -1.69
CA TYR A 273 20.86 -4.31 -2.39
C TYR A 273 19.54 -3.56 -2.07
N LEU A 274 19.55 -2.25 -2.26
CA LEU A 274 18.36 -1.42 -2.13
C LEU A 274 17.41 -1.65 -3.31
N THR A 275 16.12 -1.75 -3.02
CA THR A 275 15.05 -1.86 -4.00
C THR A 275 14.39 -0.51 -4.30
N SER A 276 14.41 0.38 -3.31
CA SER A 276 13.95 1.77 -3.40
C SER A 276 14.86 2.68 -2.62
N GLY A 277 15.06 3.91 -3.09
CA GLY A 277 15.78 4.95 -2.41
C GLY A 277 15.22 6.33 -2.75
N ASN A 278 15.24 7.24 -1.78
CA ASN A 278 14.84 8.63 -1.94
C ASN A 278 15.39 9.46 -0.76
N TYR A 279 15.11 10.77 -0.75
CA TYR A 279 15.38 11.61 0.41
C TYR A 279 14.16 11.67 1.31
N GLY A 280 14.32 11.32 2.59
CA GLY A 280 13.28 11.41 3.61
C GLY A 280 13.25 12.78 4.25
N HIS A 281 12.27 13.60 3.88
CA HIS A 281 12.19 15.01 4.32
C HIS A 281 11.92 15.16 5.83
N HIS A 282 11.14 14.25 6.45
CA HIS A 282 10.93 14.23 7.90
C HIS A 282 12.14 13.67 8.63
N LEU A 283 12.85 12.72 8.03
CA LEU A 283 13.99 12.05 8.62
C LEU A 283 15.31 12.81 8.40
N GLY A 284 15.33 13.78 7.49
CA GLY A 284 16.46 14.68 7.21
C GLY A 284 17.68 13.98 6.58
N ALA A 285 17.49 12.86 5.90
CA ALA A 285 18.56 12.11 5.24
C ALA A 285 18.01 11.23 4.13
N ALA A 286 18.88 10.70 3.27
CA ALA A 286 18.48 9.69 2.30
C ALA A 286 18.07 8.39 3.01
N ILE A 287 17.01 7.79 2.50
CA ILE A 287 16.38 6.58 3.01
C ILE A 287 16.17 5.58 1.90
N GLY A 288 16.16 4.30 2.22
CA GLY A 288 15.90 3.24 1.25
C GLY A 288 15.25 2.01 1.88
N LEU A 289 14.70 1.17 1.03
CA LEU A 289 14.26 -0.19 1.35
C LEU A 289 15.15 -1.17 0.61
N GLY A 290 15.47 -2.30 1.23
CA GLY A 290 16.25 -3.33 0.55
C GLY A 290 16.23 -4.67 1.27
N TYR A 291 16.44 -5.74 0.51
CA TYR A 291 16.52 -7.08 1.07
C TYR A 291 17.92 -7.36 1.58
N VAL A 292 17.99 -7.93 2.77
CA VAL A 292 19.23 -8.40 3.39
C VAL A 292 19.11 -9.89 3.66
N ALA A 293 20.12 -10.66 3.23
CA ALA A 293 20.21 -12.08 3.51
C ALA A 293 20.32 -12.34 5.02
N CYS A 294 19.65 -13.40 5.47
CA CYS A 294 19.69 -13.86 6.85
C CYS A 294 19.63 -15.39 6.90
N THR A 295 19.99 -15.97 8.04
CA THR A 295 19.74 -17.40 8.28
C THR A 295 18.33 -17.61 8.85
N PRO A 296 17.72 -18.78 8.63
CA PRO A 296 16.38 -19.08 9.15
C PRO A 296 16.23 -18.94 10.66
N GLN A 297 17.30 -19.14 11.41
CA GLN A 297 17.32 -19.06 12.87
C GLN A 297 17.61 -17.65 13.41
N GLU A 298 18.02 -16.75 12.52
CA GLU A 298 18.41 -15.41 12.93
C GLU A 298 17.21 -14.55 13.35
N SER A 299 17.25 -14.08 14.57
CA SER A 299 16.22 -13.20 15.10
C SER A 299 16.29 -11.78 14.49
N ALA A 300 15.19 -11.05 14.55
CA ALA A 300 15.14 -9.65 14.16
C ALA A 300 16.14 -8.78 14.98
N ALA A 301 16.34 -9.11 16.25
CA ALA A 301 17.26 -8.38 17.12
C ALA A 301 18.73 -8.61 16.72
N GLU A 302 19.12 -9.84 16.42
CA GLU A 302 20.49 -10.16 15.94
C GLU A 302 20.76 -9.46 14.61
N MET A 303 19.79 -9.47 13.70
CA MET A 303 19.92 -8.82 12.41
C MET A 303 20.12 -7.29 12.56
N LEU A 304 19.36 -6.63 13.46
CA LEU A 304 19.49 -5.19 13.70
C LEU A 304 20.73 -4.83 14.56
N ALA A 305 21.38 -5.79 15.21
CA ALA A 305 22.63 -5.57 15.95
C ALA A 305 23.87 -5.51 15.06
N SER A 306 23.78 -5.94 13.79
CA SER A 306 24.87 -5.82 12.81
C SER A 306 25.14 -4.38 12.41
N SER A 307 26.37 -4.10 11.96
CA SER A 307 26.67 -2.81 11.33
C SER A 307 26.27 -2.80 9.87
N TYR A 308 25.64 -1.70 9.44
CA TYR A 308 25.18 -1.54 8.07
C TYR A 308 25.84 -0.34 7.40
N GLN A 309 26.16 -0.54 6.14
CA GLN A 309 26.70 0.50 5.25
C GLN A 309 26.06 0.33 3.86
N ILE A 310 25.93 1.43 3.13
CA ILE A 310 25.46 1.43 1.74
C ILE A 310 26.59 1.94 0.86
N ASP A 311 26.85 1.22 -0.23
CA ASP A 311 27.81 1.67 -1.24
C ASP A 311 27.08 2.58 -2.23
N VAL A 312 27.30 3.88 -2.09
CA VAL A 312 26.71 4.90 -2.97
C VAL A 312 27.75 5.29 -4.01
N ALA A 313 27.72 4.62 -5.15
CA ALA A 313 28.63 4.87 -6.27
C ALA A 313 30.13 4.84 -5.88
N GLY A 314 30.54 3.89 -5.03
CA GLY A 314 31.91 3.71 -4.55
C GLY A 314 32.21 4.47 -3.25
N GLN A 315 31.28 5.24 -2.72
CA GLN A 315 31.37 5.85 -1.39
C GLN A 315 30.62 4.97 -0.39
N ILE A 316 31.34 4.43 0.59
CA ILE A 316 30.75 3.63 1.65
C ILE A 316 30.21 4.54 2.74
N VAL A 317 28.92 4.54 2.97
CA VAL A 317 28.21 5.40 3.91
C VAL A 317 27.55 4.54 4.99
N SER A 318 27.75 4.86 6.26
CA SER A 318 27.08 4.19 7.37
C SER A 318 25.57 4.43 7.33
N ALA A 319 24.80 3.43 7.73
CA ALA A 319 23.35 3.49 7.71
C ALA A 319 22.73 2.86 8.96
N THR A 320 21.70 3.50 9.47
CA THR A 320 20.81 2.95 10.51
C THR A 320 19.76 2.06 9.87
N ALA A 321 19.65 0.80 10.32
CA ALA A 321 18.69 -0.19 9.84
C ALA A 321 17.46 -0.30 10.75
N SER A 322 16.27 -0.50 10.17
CA SER A 322 15.05 -0.71 10.94
C SER A 322 14.08 -1.68 10.22
N LEU A 323 13.44 -2.55 11.00
CA LEU A 323 12.32 -3.40 10.55
C LEU A 323 10.95 -2.74 10.76
N LYS A 324 10.92 -1.60 11.45
CA LYS A 324 9.73 -0.77 11.63
C LYS A 324 9.92 0.54 10.84
N PRO A 325 8.85 1.20 10.42
CA PRO A 325 8.98 2.53 9.83
C PRO A 325 9.77 3.46 10.73
N LEU A 326 10.75 4.15 10.18
CA LEU A 326 11.54 5.15 10.93
C LEU A 326 10.73 6.42 11.21
N TYR A 327 9.78 6.74 10.32
CA TYR A 327 8.84 7.84 10.53
C TYR A 327 7.51 7.31 11.06
N ASP A 328 7.04 7.85 12.20
CA ASP A 328 5.77 7.50 12.85
C ASP A 328 5.52 5.97 12.90
N PRO A 329 6.36 5.20 13.63
CA PRO A 329 6.35 3.74 13.61
C PRO A 329 5.04 3.12 14.10
N THR A 330 4.25 3.84 14.89
CA THR A 330 2.94 3.41 15.40
C THR A 330 1.79 3.72 14.45
N GLY A 331 2.00 4.62 13.47
CA GLY A 331 0.98 5.05 12.51
C GLY A 331 -0.06 6.00 13.10
N GLU A 332 0.24 6.68 14.21
CA GLU A 332 -0.69 7.59 14.89
C GLU A 332 -1.09 8.78 14.02
N LYS A 333 -0.12 9.36 13.27
CA LYS A 333 -0.40 10.49 12.39
C LYS A 333 -1.41 10.15 11.28
N MET A 334 -1.37 8.93 10.83
CA MET A 334 -2.24 8.43 9.77
C MET A 334 -3.63 8.05 10.29
N ARG A 335 -3.66 7.44 11.49
CA ARG A 335 -4.89 6.88 12.07
C ARG A 335 -5.69 7.90 12.87
N GLY A 336 -5.02 8.90 13.46
CA GLY A 336 -5.62 9.94 14.28
C GLY A 336 -5.40 9.79 15.75
#